data_a23167d0346a0366a6661abe7b6e6486
#
_entry.id   a23167d0346a0366a6661abe7b6e6486
#
_cell.length_a   1.000
_cell.length_b   1.000
_cell.length_c   1.000
_cell.angle_alpha   90.00
_cell.angle_beta   90.00
_cell.angle_gamma   90.00
#
_symmetry.space_group_name_H-M   'P 1'
#
loop_
_entity.id
_entity.type
_entity.pdbx_description
1 polymer ?
#
loop_
_entity_poly.entity_id
_entity_poly.type
_entity_poly.pdbx_seq_one_letter_code
_entity_poly.pdbx_strand_id
1 'polypeptide(L)'
;MKKFLPLLLAALLAFGLCGCAGSDAPDEPEATQVVEEPDYVPAFSDAESVAMASFMNKNRALIYESALYTFDFDGEYRPVLARYTPDGESVILADDCVPEFLLALDGRLYYVNTRRGGEIESIAPDGSDRQVLVDESCDWMQIYDGELYFCDGEAQFWHMQPDGSGKTLLLQGPCYYPYVFDGHIVYQDGRDECLYLAGTATGETLRLSYVPAYAPVILGGELYATEKTDAGYGIYKLDFQSGTAKSYEGHALASAAELYIRAGEWQIRYPDGDAKQYVLPLAAINGGAAECGYSGYRRVEYINPEYLVESEYEAGGRIRRFTVCGADSAETEFMAGTAGGQG
;
A
#
# COMPACT_ATOMS: atom_id res chain seq x y z
N MET A 1 -17.01 -24.27 -53.39
CA MET A 1 -18.12 -23.34 -53.66
C MET A 1 -19.21 -23.57 -52.63
N LYS A 2 -19.30 -22.77 -51.61
CA LYS A 2 -20.51 -22.56 -50.75
C LYS A 2 -20.46 -21.15 -50.21
N LYS A 3 -21.51 -20.42 -50.46
CA LYS A 3 -21.70 -18.99 -50.29
C LYS A 3 -22.01 -18.69 -48.81
N PHE A 4 -21.33 -17.71 -48.21
CA PHE A 4 -21.71 -17.11 -46.94
C PHE A 4 -22.67 -15.94 -47.19
N LEU A 5 -23.79 -15.93 -46.49
CA LEU A 5 -24.80 -14.89 -46.48
C LEU A 5 -24.60 -14.08 -45.18
N PRO A 6 -24.48 -12.76 -45.19
CA PRO A 6 -24.46 -11.94 -44.00
C PRO A 6 -25.88 -11.60 -43.55
N LEU A 7 -26.17 -11.82 -42.29
CA LEU A 7 -27.41 -11.39 -41.65
C LEU A 7 -27.25 -9.93 -41.19
N LEU A 8 -28.05 -9.06 -41.79
CA LEU A 8 -28.21 -7.66 -41.42
C LEU A 8 -29.26 -7.57 -40.31
N LEU A 9 -28.91 -7.07 -39.15
CA LEU A 9 -29.88 -6.75 -38.10
C LEU A 9 -30.08 -5.24 -38.03
N ALA A 10 -31.27 -4.80 -38.41
CA ALA A 10 -31.68 -3.40 -38.40
C ALA A 10 -32.09 -2.97 -37.00
N ALA A 11 -31.45 -1.90 -36.47
CA ALA A 11 -31.86 -1.22 -35.27
C ALA A 11 -32.98 -0.22 -35.58
N LEU A 12 -34.13 -0.37 -34.96
CA LEU A 12 -35.22 0.61 -34.95
C LEU A 12 -34.93 1.68 -33.89
N LEU A 13 -34.73 2.92 -34.37
CA LEU A 13 -34.78 4.14 -33.58
C LEU A 13 -36.25 4.49 -33.28
N ALA A 14 -36.63 4.53 -32.02
CA ALA A 14 -37.88 5.17 -31.59
C ALA A 14 -37.53 6.44 -30.81
N PHE A 15 -37.75 7.60 -31.44
CA PHE A 15 -37.78 8.89 -30.76
C PHE A 15 -39.09 9.02 -29.96
N GLY A 16 -38.95 9.24 -28.64
CA GLY A 16 -40.07 9.68 -27.80
C GLY A 16 -39.65 10.94 -27.08
N LEU A 17 -40.10 12.08 -27.56
CA LEU A 17 -40.12 13.36 -26.85
C LEU A 17 -41.29 13.34 -25.85
N CYS A 18 -41.06 13.55 -24.58
CA CYS A 18 -41.96 14.34 -23.72
C CYS A 18 -41.38 14.60 -22.31
N GLY A 19 -41.28 15.87 -21.96
CA GLY A 19 -41.91 16.39 -20.76
C GLY A 19 -41.03 16.54 -19.53
N CYS A 20 -40.63 17.77 -19.27
CA CYS A 20 -40.09 18.25 -17.99
C CYS A 20 -41.00 17.93 -16.80
N ALA A 21 -40.45 17.30 -15.77
CA ALA A 21 -40.88 17.53 -14.40
C ALA A 21 -39.67 17.18 -13.51
N GLY A 22 -39.13 18.19 -12.83
CA GLY A 22 -38.07 17.99 -11.84
C GLY A 22 -38.62 17.20 -10.65
N SER A 23 -37.89 16.17 -10.27
CA SER A 23 -37.95 15.56 -8.96
C SER A 23 -36.52 15.27 -8.54
N ASP A 24 -36.06 15.94 -7.49
CA ASP A 24 -34.84 15.59 -6.79
C ASP A 24 -35.00 14.16 -6.23
N ALA A 25 -34.62 13.18 -7.01
CA ALA A 25 -34.35 11.83 -6.53
C ALA A 25 -32.87 11.78 -6.17
N PRO A 26 -32.49 11.18 -5.05
CA PRO A 26 -31.07 10.96 -4.76
C PRO A 26 -30.46 10.12 -5.89
N ASP A 27 -29.30 10.54 -6.37
CA ASP A 27 -28.53 9.82 -7.39
C ASP A 27 -28.42 8.35 -6.99
N GLU A 28 -29.00 7.46 -7.80
CA GLU A 28 -28.73 6.03 -7.70
C GLU A 28 -27.24 5.82 -8.02
N PRO A 29 -26.51 5.03 -7.19
CA PRO A 29 -25.12 4.71 -7.48
C PRO A 29 -25.01 4.05 -8.84
N GLU A 30 -24.15 4.59 -9.70
CA GLU A 30 -23.90 4.09 -11.05
C GLU A 30 -23.45 2.62 -11.04
N ALA A 31 -24.01 1.90 -11.98
CA ALA A 31 -23.71 0.56 -12.48
C ALA A 31 -22.93 -0.37 -11.53
N THR A 32 -23.65 -1.24 -10.84
CA THR A 32 -23.08 -2.43 -10.20
C THR A 32 -22.44 -3.32 -11.28
N GLN A 33 -21.13 -3.38 -11.33
CA GLN A 33 -20.41 -4.35 -12.16
C GLN A 33 -20.39 -5.69 -11.42
N VAL A 34 -20.72 -6.76 -12.11
CA VAL A 34 -20.62 -8.13 -11.56
C VAL A 34 -19.30 -8.69 -12.05
N VAL A 35 -18.37 -8.93 -11.12
CA VAL A 35 -17.16 -9.71 -11.35
C VAL A 35 -17.57 -11.19 -11.40
N GLU A 36 -16.94 -12.02 -12.24
CA GLU A 36 -17.13 -13.47 -12.16
C GLU A 36 -16.92 -13.89 -10.71
N GLU A 37 -17.86 -14.70 -10.15
CA GLU A 37 -17.70 -15.19 -8.78
C GLU A 37 -16.34 -15.89 -8.67
N PRO A 38 -15.42 -15.41 -7.83
CA PRO A 38 -14.16 -16.09 -7.66
C PRO A 38 -14.42 -17.44 -6.97
N ASP A 39 -13.83 -18.51 -7.50
CA ASP A 39 -13.82 -19.82 -6.82
C ASP A 39 -13.11 -19.76 -5.45
N TYR A 40 -12.45 -18.64 -5.17
CA TYR A 40 -11.71 -18.34 -3.95
C TYR A 40 -12.15 -17.02 -3.34
N VAL A 41 -12.62 -17.08 -2.10
CA VAL A 41 -12.92 -15.91 -1.26
C VAL A 41 -11.78 -15.73 -0.26
N PRO A 42 -11.00 -14.65 -0.34
CA PRO A 42 -9.90 -14.42 0.60
C PRO A 42 -10.40 -14.37 2.04
N ALA A 43 -9.84 -15.19 2.91
CA ALA A 43 -10.08 -15.16 4.34
C ALA A 43 -8.94 -14.37 5.02
N PHE A 44 -9.05 -13.05 5.02
CA PHE A 44 -8.09 -12.17 5.68
C PHE A 44 -8.42 -12.02 7.17
N SER A 45 -7.42 -12.25 7.99
CA SER A 45 -7.45 -11.81 9.39
C SER A 45 -7.27 -10.29 9.47
N ASP A 46 -7.67 -9.69 10.59
CA ASP A 46 -7.40 -8.25 10.82
C ASP A 46 -5.89 -7.95 10.78
N ALA A 47 -5.04 -8.87 11.26
CA ALA A 47 -3.60 -8.71 11.22
C ALA A 47 -3.04 -8.67 9.79
N GLU A 48 -3.54 -9.52 8.89
CA GLU A 48 -3.14 -9.51 7.47
C GLU A 48 -3.63 -8.25 6.77
N SER A 49 -4.85 -7.78 7.05
CA SER A 49 -5.36 -6.52 6.54
C SER A 49 -4.48 -5.35 6.96
N VAL A 50 -4.05 -5.31 8.23
CA VAL A 50 -3.14 -4.29 8.75
C VAL A 50 -1.77 -4.39 8.08
N ALA A 51 -1.21 -5.60 7.91
CA ALA A 51 0.05 -5.81 7.22
C ALA A 51 -0.01 -5.31 5.77
N MET A 52 -1.08 -5.64 5.04
CA MET A 52 -1.27 -5.18 3.66
C MET A 52 -1.35 -3.64 3.58
N ALA A 53 -2.10 -3.00 4.48
CA ALA A 53 -2.17 -1.54 4.55
C ALA A 53 -0.79 -0.91 4.84
N SER A 54 0.00 -1.52 5.72
CA SER A 54 1.36 -1.08 6.01
C SER A 54 2.26 -1.14 4.77
N PHE A 55 2.14 -2.19 3.97
CA PHE A 55 2.83 -2.30 2.68
C PHE A 55 2.47 -1.18 1.71
N MET A 56 1.20 -0.81 1.62
CA MET A 56 0.77 0.31 0.77
C MET A 56 1.40 1.63 1.20
N ASN A 57 1.75 1.78 2.48
CA ASN A 57 2.46 2.93 3.03
C ASN A 57 4.00 2.83 2.87
N LYS A 58 4.50 1.73 2.27
CA LYS A 58 5.93 1.48 2.00
C LYS A 58 6.81 1.21 3.22
N ASN A 59 6.27 0.96 4.40
CA ASN A 59 7.00 0.55 5.63
C ASN A 59 8.41 1.15 5.76
N ARG A 60 8.54 2.46 6.01
CA ARG A 60 9.86 3.08 6.26
C ARG A 60 10.29 3.04 7.71
N ALA A 61 9.46 2.46 8.55
CA ALA A 61 9.76 2.16 9.94
C ALA A 61 9.32 0.75 10.31
N LEU A 62 9.84 0.24 11.40
CA LEU A 62 9.53 -1.07 11.95
C LEU A 62 9.75 -1.05 13.46
N ILE A 63 8.80 -1.60 14.23
CA ILE A 63 9.04 -1.96 15.62
C ILE A 63 9.44 -3.44 15.67
N TYR A 64 10.67 -3.70 16.11
CA TYR A 64 11.21 -5.04 16.23
C TYR A 64 12.04 -5.15 17.53
N GLU A 65 11.82 -6.21 18.32
CA GLU A 65 12.48 -6.41 19.61
C GLU A 65 12.44 -5.16 20.53
N SER A 66 11.28 -4.50 20.60
CA SER A 66 11.03 -3.28 21.37
C SER A 66 11.83 -2.04 20.95
N ALA A 67 12.53 -2.07 19.83
CA ALA A 67 13.22 -0.92 19.26
C ALA A 67 12.50 -0.42 18.00
N LEU A 68 12.57 0.88 17.75
CA LEU A 68 12.14 1.51 16.50
C LEU A 68 13.32 1.55 15.53
N TYR A 69 13.15 0.93 14.38
CA TYR A 69 14.05 1.04 13.23
C TYR A 69 13.40 1.92 12.20
N THR A 70 14.09 2.91 11.68
CA THR A 70 13.47 3.88 10.77
C THR A 70 14.48 4.66 9.95
N PHE A 71 13.98 5.24 8.87
CA PHE A 71 14.67 6.29 8.13
C PHE A 71 14.85 7.53 8.99
N ASP A 72 16.06 8.10 8.99
CA ASP A 72 16.35 9.39 9.62
C ASP A 72 17.53 10.08 8.90
N PHE A 73 17.97 11.21 9.45
CA PHE A 73 19.15 11.96 9.01
C PHE A 73 20.19 12.00 10.13
N ASP A 74 21.46 11.86 9.77
CA ASP A 74 22.55 12.11 10.69
C ASP A 74 22.78 13.60 10.96
N GLY A 75 23.78 13.92 11.81
CA GLY A 75 24.13 15.29 12.16
C GLY A 75 24.60 16.17 10.98
N GLU A 76 24.93 15.57 9.83
CA GLU A 76 25.32 16.25 8.59
C GLU A 76 24.21 16.23 7.52
N TYR A 77 22.99 15.82 7.90
CA TYR A 77 21.83 15.67 7.01
C TYR A 77 21.99 14.63 5.90
N ARG A 78 22.75 13.59 6.14
CA ARG A 78 22.81 12.44 5.24
C ARG A 78 21.74 11.43 5.65
N PRO A 79 21.04 10.78 4.71
CA PRO A 79 20.03 9.80 4.99
C PRO A 79 20.65 8.54 5.60
N VAL A 80 20.03 8.02 6.63
CA VAL A 80 20.49 6.84 7.38
C VAL A 80 19.33 5.91 7.76
N LEU A 81 19.64 4.63 7.95
CA LEU A 81 18.82 3.72 8.75
C LEU A 81 19.28 3.81 10.20
N ALA A 82 18.38 4.19 11.09
CA ALA A 82 18.67 4.35 12.51
C ALA A 82 17.82 3.41 13.37
N ARG A 83 18.34 3.05 14.54
CA ARG A 83 17.63 2.35 15.60
C ARG A 83 17.47 3.27 16.81
N TYR A 84 16.29 3.29 17.39
CA TYR A 84 15.95 3.98 18.64
C TYR A 84 15.45 2.98 19.66
N THR A 85 15.98 3.03 20.86
CA THR A 85 15.54 2.18 21.97
C THR A 85 14.64 2.97 22.93
N PRO A 86 13.76 2.30 23.72
CA PRO A 86 12.83 2.99 24.63
C PRO A 86 13.52 3.80 25.73
N ASP A 87 14.76 3.50 26.07
CA ASP A 87 15.59 4.24 27.04
C ASP A 87 16.26 5.49 26.44
N GLY A 88 16.01 5.77 25.16
CA GLY A 88 16.44 6.98 24.46
C GLY A 88 17.81 6.87 23.79
N GLU A 89 18.41 5.68 23.72
CA GLU A 89 19.61 5.47 22.92
C GLU A 89 19.26 5.45 21.42
N SER A 90 20.12 6.02 20.60
CA SER A 90 20.01 5.97 19.14
C SER A 90 21.33 5.58 18.49
N VAL A 91 21.24 4.73 17.46
CA VAL A 91 22.41 4.20 16.73
C VAL A 91 22.12 4.25 15.23
N ILE A 92 23.10 4.73 14.45
CA ILE A 92 23.08 4.59 12.99
C ILE A 92 23.49 3.16 12.64
N LEU A 93 22.63 2.44 11.93
CA LEU A 93 22.90 1.08 11.47
C LEU A 93 23.51 1.06 10.06
N ALA A 94 23.01 1.93 9.19
CA ALA A 94 23.52 2.07 7.82
C ALA A 94 23.50 3.54 7.41
N ASP A 95 24.62 4.03 6.90
CA ASP A 95 24.75 5.30 6.21
C ASP A 95 24.33 5.16 4.74
N ASP A 96 24.10 6.32 4.08
CA ASP A 96 23.65 6.38 2.68
C ASP A 96 22.47 5.45 2.39
N CYS A 97 21.46 5.50 3.27
CA CYS A 97 20.33 4.59 3.29
C CYS A 97 19.00 5.35 3.40
N VAL A 98 18.10 5.06 2.47
CA VAL A 98 16.66 5.43 2.53
C VAL A 98 15.88 4.14 2.41
N PRO A 99 15.54 3.49 3.53
CA PRO A 99 14.82 2.22 3.51
C PRO A 99 13.36 2.43 3.12
N GLU A 100 12.88 1.60 2.23
CA GLU A 100 11.46 1.32 1.99
C GLU A 100 11.23 -0.18 2.18
N PHE A 101 10.01 -0.57 2.53
CA PHE A 101 9.65 -1.97 2.83
C PHE A 101 10.58 -2.59 3.89
N LEU A 102 10.80 -1.85 4.98
CA LEU A 102 11.64 -2.32 6.08
C LEU A 102 10.92 -3.44 6.86
N LEU A 103 11.52 -4.61 6.89
CA LEU A 103 10.95 -5.86 7.41
C LEU A 103 11.97 -6.58 8.28
N ALA A 104 11.50 -7.50 9.13
CA ALA A 104 12.35 -8.38 9.91
C ALA A 104 11.98 -9.85 9.70
N LEU A 105 13.00 -10.70 9.59
CA LEU A 105 12.88 -12.15 9.53
C LEU A 105 14.12 -12.79 10.18
N ASP A 106 13.91 -13.76 11.07
CA ASP A 106 14.98 -14.58 11.68
C ASP A 106 16.17 -13.79 12.21
N GLY A 107 15.91 -12.67 12.91
CA GLY A 107 16.95 -11.84 13.51
C GLY A 107 17.71 -10.96 12.51
N ARG A 108 17.20 -10.74 11.31
CA ARG A 108 17.75 -9.81 10.33
C ARG A 108 16.70 -8.79 9.89
N LEU A 109 17.16 -7.62 9.48
CA LEU A 109 16.36 -6.61 8.82
C LEU A 109 16.58 -6.70 7.32
N TYR A 110 15.52 -6.48 6.54
CA TYR A 110 15.52 -6.47 5.08
C TYR A 110 14.85 -5.19 4.62
N TYR A 111 15.37 -4.55 3.58
CA TYR A 111 14.80 -3.32 3.04
C TYR A 111 15.24 -3.07 1.60
N VAL A 112 14.44 -2.29 0.89
CA VAL A 112 14.83 -1.71 -0.40
C VAL A 112 15.52 -0.39 -0.12
N ASN A 113 16.77 -0.23 -0.53
CA ASN A 113 17.54 1.00 -0.35
C ASN A 113 17.37 1.91 -1.58
N THR A 114 16.40 2.82 -1.53
CA THR A 114 16.13 3.72 -2.66
C THR A 114 17.24 4.75 -2.90
N ARG A 115 18.08 5.02 -1.89
CA ARG A 115 19.27 5.87 -2.04
C ARG A 115 20.32 5.24 -2.94
N ARG A 116 20.38 3.91 -2.97
CA ARG A 116 21.35 3.14 -3.77
C ARG A 116 20.71 2.52 -5.03
N GLY A 117 19.66 3.15 -5.55
CA GLY A 117 19.01 2.72 -6.79
C GLY A 117 17.97 1.62 -6.63
N GLY A 118 17.55 1.30 -5.40
CA GLY A 118 16.55 0.27 -5.13
C GLY A 118 17.14 -1.12 -4.88
N GLU A 119 18.41 -1.21 -4.48
CA GLU A 119 19.02 -2.48 -4.06
C GLU A 119 18.23 -3.11 -2.90
N ILE A 120 18.04 -4.42 -2.91
CA ILE A 120 17.58 -5.14 -1.72
C ILE A 120 18.77 -5.47 -0.84
N GLU A 121 18.72 -4.97 0.38
CA GLU A 121 19.77 -5.18 1.36
C GLU A 121 19.23 -5.91 2.60
N SER A 122 20.13 -6.57 3.31
CA SER A 122 19.88 -7.10 4.65
C SER A 122 20.98 -6.68 5.62
N ILE A 123 20.62 -6.55 6.92
CA ILE A 123 21.54 -6.12 7.96
C ILE A 123 21.12 -6.75 9.30
N ALA A 124 22.07 -7.03 10.18
CA ALA A 124 21.75 -7.41 11.55
C ALA A 124 21.17 -6.22 12.35
N PRO A 125 20.32 -6.45 13.38
CA PRO A 125 19.70 -5.38 14.17
C PRO A 125 20.70 -4.48 14.93
N ASP A 126 21.95 -4.90 15.06
CA ASP A 126 23.03 -4.12 15.65
C ASP A 126 23.84 -3.30 14.62
N GLY A 127 23.48 -3.39 13.33
CA GLY A 127 24.18 -2.73 12.23
C GLY A 127 25.33 -3.52 11.63
N SER A 128 25.66 -4.70 12.15
CA SER A 128 26.69 -5.56 11.59
C SER A 128 26.19 -6.36 10.38
N ASP A 129 27.11 -6.97 9.64
CA ASP A 129 26.83 -7.93 8.55
C ASP A 129 25.83 -7.42 7.52
N ARG A 130 26.00 -6.18 7.05
CA ARG A 130 25.22 -5.60 5.93
C ARG A 130 25.59 -6.29 4.63
N GLN A 131 24.57 -6.74 3.89
CA GLN A 131 24.71 -7.48 2.63
C GLN A 131 23.76 -6.92 1.57
N VAL A 132 24.20 -6.89 0.31
CA VAL A 132 23.34 -6.66 -0.85
C VAL A 132 22.89 -8.02 -1.36
N LEU A 133 21.58 -8.26 -1.37
CA LEU A 133 20.97 -9.51 -1.85
C LEU A 133 20.57 -9.39 -3.33
N VAL A 134 20.12 -8.21 -3.76
CA VAL A 134 19.78 -7.89 -5.16
C VAL A 134 20.39 -6.51 -5.46
N ASP A 135 21.28 -6.45 -6.44
CA ASP A 135 21.98 -5.24 -6.88
C ASP A 135 21.28 -4.53 -8.08
N GLU A 136 20.11 -5.02 -8.45
CA GLU A 136 19.25 -4.43 -9.46
C GLU A 136 18.24 -3.47 -8.79
N SER A 137 17.61 -2.59 -9.57
CA SER A 137 16.53 -1.74 -9.07
C SER A 137 15.32 -2.57 -8.69
N CYS A 138 14.85 -2.39 -7.44
CA CYS A 138 13.63 -2.97 -6.92
C CYS A 138 12.78 -1.84 -6.33
N ASP A 139 11.46 -1.93 -6.48
CA ASP A 139 10.52 -0.90 -6.02
C ASP A 139 9.42 -1.44 -5.10
N TRP A 140 9.45 -2.75 -4.83
CA TRP A 140 8.51 -3.45 -3.97
C TRP A 140 9.13 -4.68 -3.34
N MET A 141 8.92 -4.92 -2.05
CA MET A 141 9.40 -6.11 -1.37
C MET A 141 8.47 -6.53 -0.24
N GLN A 142 8.25 -7.84 -0.10
CA GLN A 142 7.47 -8.47 0.97
C GLN A 142 8.18 -9.72 1.48
N ILE A 143 7.95 -10.06 2.75
CA ILE A 143 8.26 -11.38 3.31
C ILE A 143 6.94 -12.13 3.47
N TYR A 144 6.87 -13.35 2.93
CA TYR A 144 5.76 -14.25 3.11
C TYR A 144 6.26 -15.70 3.18
N ASP A 145 5.77 -16.46 4.17
CA ASP A 145 6.16 -17.86 4.44
C ASP A 145 7.69 -18.09 4.46
N GLY A 146 8.43 -17.13 5.06
CA GLY A 146 9.89 -17.21 5.20
C GLY A 146 10.68 -16.93 3.93
N GLU A 147 10.06 -16.52 2.83
CA GLU A 147 10.70 -16.13 1.57
C GLU A 147 10.54 -14.64 1.29
N LEU A 148 11.46 -14.09 0.49
CA LEU A 148 11.41 -12.73 -0.02
C LEU A 148 10.70 -12.71 -1.38
N TYR A 149 9.73 -11.82 -1.53
CA TYR A 149 9.03 -11.51 -2.77
C TYR A 149 9.31 -10.06 -3.14
N PHE A 150 9.55 -9.77 -4.41
CA PHE A 150 9.89 -8.41 -4.84
C PHE A 150 9.57 -8.14 -6.31
N CYS A 151 9.41 -6.85 -6.66
CA CYS A 151 9.40 -6.38 -8.03
C CYS A 151 10.76 -5.80 -8.40
N ASP A 152 11.25 -6.14 -9.59
CA ASP A 152 12.41 -5.49 -10.19
C ASP A 152 12.04 -4.18 -10.90
N GLY A 153 13.03 -3.48 -11.47
CA GLY A 153 12.83 -2.23 -12.20
C GLY A 153 12.03 -2.34 -13.50
N GLU A 154 11.74 -3.55 -13.97
CA GLU A 154 10.84 -3.84 -15.10
C GLU A 154 9.42 -4.23 -14.62
N ALA A 155 9.17 -4.11 -13.31
CA ALA A 155 7.96 -4.52 -12.63
C ALA A 155 7.63 -6.02 -12.84
N GLN A 156 8.64 -6.86 -12.99
CA GLN A 156 8.51 -8.31 -12.94
C GLN A 156 8.48 -8.76 -11.48
N PHE A 157 7.65 -9.75 -11.15
CA PHE A 157 7.49 -10.22 -9.79
C PHE A 157 8.22 -11.53 -9.54
N TRP A 158 9.11 -11.50 -8.55
CA TRP A 158 10.05 -12.56 -8.22
C TRP A 158 9.90 -13.04 -6.79
N HIS A 159 10.37 -14.25 -6.49
CA HIS A 159 10.65 -14.70 -5.13
C HIS A 159 12.07 -15.27 -5.01
N MET A 160 12.60 -15.30 -3.78
CA MET A 160 13.90 -15.87 -3.45
C MET A 160 13.97 -16.23 -1.96
N GLN A 161 15.00 -17.03 -1.61
CA GLN A 161 15.31 -17.29 -0.20
C GLN A 161 15.88 -16.04 0.48
N PRO A 162 15.79 -15.95 1.83
CA PRO A 162 16.32 -14.80 2.60
C PRO A 162 17.82 -14.56 2.45
N ASP A 163 18.58 -15.57 2.02
CA ASP A 163 20.01 -15.46 1.72
C ASP A 163 20.32 -14.97 0.30
N GLY A 164 19.28 -14.63 -0.48
CA GLY A 164 19.39 -14.21 -1.88
C GLY A 164 19.45 -15.33 -2.88
N SER A 165 19.47 -16.61 -2.45
CA SER A 165 19.49 -17.75 -3.36
C SER A 165 18.11 -18.10 -3.92
N GLY A 166 18.05 -18.89 -4.98
CA GLY A 166 16.80 -19.45 -5.51
C GLY A 166 15.89 -18.45 -6.20
N LYS A 167 16.40 -17.30 -6.69
CA LYS A 167 15.60 -16.29 -7.40
C LYS A 167 14.81 -16.91 -8.54
N THR A 168 13.47 -16.79 -8.51
CA THR A 168 12.53 -17.37 -9.49
C THR A 168 11.47 -16.35 -9.88
N LEU A 169 11.19 -16.22 -11.18
CA LEU A 169 10.15 -15.35 -11.72
C LEU A 169 8.77 -15.96 -11.50
N LEU A 170 7.85 -15.22 -10.89
CA LEU A 170 6.45 -15.62 -10.68
C LEU A 170 5.51 -14.97 -11.69
N LEU A 171 5.59 -13.65 -11.88
CA LEU A 171 4.76 -12.93 -12.85
C LEU A 171 5.64 -12.11 -13.77
N GLN A 172 5.43 -12.29 -15.06
CA GLN A 172 6.10 -11.48 -16.08
C GLN A 172 5.32 -10.18 -16.28
N GLY A 173 5.68 -9.15 -15.51
CA GLY A 173 5.08 -7.83 -15.43
C GLY A 173 4.46 -7.19 -16.68
N PRO A 174 4.11 -5.92 -16.62
CA PRO A 174 4.29 -5.05 -15.44
C PRO A 174 3.26 -5.35 -14.36
N CYS A 175 3.76 -5.65 -13.16
CA CYS A 175 3.00 -6.01 -11.99
C CYS A 175 3.20 -4.92 -10.92
N TYR A 176 2.16 -4.17 -10.59
CA TYR A 176 2.23 -3.07 -9.63
C TYR A 176 1.46 -3.39 -8.36
N TYR A 177 1.95 -2.90 -7.21
CA TYR A 177 1.35 -3.10 -5.89
C TYR A 177 1.03 -4.56 -5.57
N PRO A 178 1.94 -5.52 -5.85
CA PRO A 178 1.66 -6.92 -5.57
C PRO A 178 1.62 -7.15 -4.06
N TYR A 179 0.75 -8.05 -3.61
CA TYR A 179 0.72 -8.52 -2.24
C TYR A 179 0.44 -10.02 -2.22
N VAL A 180 1.33 -10.77 -1.58
CA VAL A 180 1.24 -12.24 -1.47
C VAL A 180 0.51 -12.60 -0.19
N PHE A 181 -0.47 -13.49 -0.29
CA PHE A 181 -1.22 -14.04 0.83
C PHE A 181 -1.85 -15.38 0.43
N ASP A 182 -1.93 -16.31 1.34
CA ASP A 182 -2.62 -17.59 1.20
C ASP A 182 -2.45 -18.26 -0.19
N GLY A 183 -1.20 -18.29 -0.67
CA GLY A 183 -0.88 -18.87 -1.99
C GLY A 183 -1.38 -18.07 -3.20
N HIS A 184 -1.77 -16.81 -3.02
CA HIS A 184 -2.26 -15.91 -4.05
C HIS A 184 -1.46 -14.60 -4.06
N ILE A 185 -1.54 -13.89 -5.19
CA ILE A 185 -0.98 -12.56 -5.39
C ILE A 185 -2.10 -11.67 -5.87
N VAL A 186 -2.47 -10.62 -5.12
CA VAL A 186 -3.27 -9.53 -5.65
C VAL A 186 -2.33 -8.47 -6.22
N TYR A 187 -2.64 -7.94 -7.41
CA TYR A 187 -1.78 -6.95 -8.06
C TYR A 187 -2.55 -6.13 -9.09
N GLN A 188 -1.98 -5.01 -9.52
CA GLN A 188 -2.42 -4.28 -10.69
C GLN A 188 -1.60 -4.72 -11.90
N ASP A 189 -2.27 -5.11 -12.99
CA ASP A 189 -1.62 -5.36 -14.26
C ASP A 189 -1.41 -4.03 -15.00
N GLY A 190 -0.16 -3.66 -15.27
CA GLY A 190 0.15 -2.39 -15.91
C GLY A 190 -0.25 -2.31 -17.38
N ARG A 191 -0.71 -3.42 -18.00
CA ARG A 191 -1.18 -3.43 -19.41
C ARG A 191 -2.56 -2.80 -19.56
N ASP A 192 -3.44 -2.97 -18.58
CA ASP A 192 -4.80 -2.42 -18.59
C ASP A 192 -5.15 -1.64 -17.32
N GLU A 193 -4.19 -1.51 -16.42
CA GLU A 193 -4.30 -0.83 -15.12
C GLU A 193 -5.38 -1.43 -14.20
N CYS A 194 -5.85 -2.66 -14.46
CA CYS A 194 -6.87 -3.33 -13.66
C CYS A 194 -6.25 -4.25 -12.59
N LEU A 195 -7.06 -4.57 -11.59
CA LEU A 195 -6.65 -5.48 -10.50
C LEU A 195 -6.90 -6.93 -10.87
N TYR A 196 -5.96 -7.79 -10.48
CA TYR A 196 -5.99 -9.22 -10.67
C TYR A 196 -5.61 -9.97 -9.40
N LEU A 197 -6.10 -11.21 -9.31
CA LEU A 197 -5.67 -12.22 -8.37
C LEU A 197 -4.97 -13.34 -9.16
N ALA A 198 -3.76 -13.72 -8.78
CA ALA A 198 -3.04 -14.84 -9.39
C ALA A 198 -2.71 -15.90 -8.33
N GLY A 199 -2.83 -17.19 -8.69
CA GLY A 199 -2.34 -18.27 -7.85
C GLY A 199 -0.82 -18.39 -7.96
N THR A 200 -0.08 -18.44 -6.85
CA THR A 200 1.39 -18.56 -6.85
C THR A 200 1.87 -19.87 -7.45
N ALA A 201 1.11 -20.95 -7.28
CA ALA A 201 1.46 -22.29 -7.77
C ALA A 201 0.92 -22.59 -9.18
N THR A 202 -0.25 -22.03 -9.53
CA THR A 202 -0.94 -22.36 -10.79
C THR A 202 -0.67 -21.36 -11.90
N GLY A 203 -0.38 -20.11 -11.54
CA GLY A 203 -0.30 -18.98 -12.48
C GLY A 203 -1.64 -18.60 -13.11
N GLU A 204 -2.76 -19.23 -12.68
CA GLU A 204 -4.09 -18.85 -13.12
C GLU A 204 -4.46 -17.48 -12.57
N THR A 205 -5.06 -16.63 -13.39
CA THR A 205 -5.42 -15.26 -13.03
C THR A 205 -6.91 -15.02 -13.11
N LEU A 206 -7.45 -14.34 -12.09
CA LEU A 206 -8.82 -13.83 -12.05
C LEU A 206 -8.77 -12.30 -12.07
N ARG A 207 -9.57 -11.69 -12.94
CA ARG A 207 -9.71 -10.24 -12.98
C ARG A 207 -10.64 -9.74 -11.88
N LEU A 208 -10.16 -8.81 -11.05
CA LEU A 208 -10.90 -8.26 -9.91
C LEU A 208 -11.52 -6.88 -10.16
N SER A 209 -11.02 -6.11 -11.15
CA SER A 209 -11.63 -4.83 -11.52
C SER A 209 -11.77 -4.70 -13.04
N TYR A 210 -12.81 -3.98 -13.46
CA TYR A 210 -13.04 -3.62 -14.87
C TYR A 210 -12.78 -2.15 -15.14
N VAL A 211 -12.29 -1.44 -14.13
CA VAL A 211 -11.86 -0.04 -14.18
C VAL A 211 -10.41 0.04 -13.73
N PRO A 212 -9.64 1.02 -14.21
CA PRO A 212 -8.28 1.25 -13.73
C PRO A 212 -8.29 1.52 -12.23
N ALA A 213 -7.57 0.68 -11.47
CA ALA A 213 -7.51 0.78 -10.02
C ALA A 213 -6.13 0.35 -9.52
N TYR A 214 -5.65 0.93 -8.41
CA TYR A 214 -4.32 0.69 -7.86
C TYR A 214 -4.31 0.75 -6.33
N ALA A 215 -3.19 0.35 -5.73
CA ALA A 215 -3.01 0.27 -4.29
C ALA A 215 -4.14 -0.54 -3.60
N PRO A 216 -4.35 -1.81 -3.99
CA PRO A 216 -5.39 -2.64 -3.40
C PRO A 216 -5.10 -2.95 -1.94
N VAL A 217 -6.16 -3.02 -1.12
CA VAL A 217 -6.10 -3.51 0.26
C VAL A 217 -7.34 -4.34 0.56
N ILE A 218 -7.18 -5.47 1.24
CA ILE A 218 -8.28 -6.36 1.61
C ILE A 218 -8.59 -6.18 3.08
N LEU A 219 -9.83 -5.80 3.38
CA LEU A 219 -10.31 -5.52 4.72
C LEU A 219 -11.61 -6.29 4.97
N GLY A 220 -11.58 -7.26 5.88
CA GLY A 220 -12.78 -7.99 6.28
C GLY A 220 -13.50 -8.73 5.14
N GLY A 221 -12.77 -9.23 4.14
CA GLY A 221 -13.33 -9.91 2.97
C GLY A 221 -13.80 -8.99 1.84
N GLU A 222 -13.47 -7.72 1.91
CA GLU A 222 -13.74 -6.72 0.88
C GLU A 222 -12.42 -6.12 0.36
N LEU A 223 -12.28 -5.98 -0.95
CA LEU A 223 -11.15 -5.30 -1.58
C LEU A 223 -11.48 -3.81 -1.73
N TYR A 224 -10.60 -2.97 -1.26
CA TYR A 224 -10.62 -1.53 -1.53
C TYR A 224 -9.41 -1.15 -2.36
N ALA A 225 -9.59 -0.21 -3.29
CA ALA A 225 -8.51 0.31 -4.12
C ALA A 225 -8.77 1.76 -4.49
N THR A 226 -7.73 2.46 -4.93
CA THR A 226 -7.89 3.76 -5.56
C THR A 226 -8.31 3.57 -7.01
N GLU A 227 -9.46 4.10 -7.38
CA GLU A 227 -9.98 4.09 -8.74
C GLU A 227 -9.58 5.37 -9.47
N LYS A 228 -9.19 5.23 -10.75
CA LYS A 228 -8.96 6.35 -11.65
C LYS A 228 -10.20 6.58 -12.50
N THR A 229 -10.82 7.74 -12.37
CA THR A 229 -12.02 8.14 -13.11
C THR A 229 -11.73 9.32 -14.03
N ASP A 230 -12.65 9.63 -14.95
CA ASP A 230 -12.56 10.84 -15.80
C ASP A 230 -12.60 12.13 -14.98
N ALA A 231 -13.23 12.11 -13.81
CA ALA A 231 -13.32 13.25 -12.88
C ALA A 231 -12.12 13.37 -11.92
N GLY A 232 -11.20 12.39 -11.92
CA GLY A 232 -10.05 12.31 -11.02
C GLY A 232 -9.87 10.93 -10.41
N TYR A 233 -10.00 10.83 -9.10
CA TYR A 233 -9.85 9.58 -8.37
C TYR A 233 -11.08 9.29 -7.50
N GLY A 234 -11.36 8.01 -7.29
CA GLY A 234 -12.42 7.51 -6.44
C GLY A 234 -11.95 6.33 -5.59
N ILE A 235 -12.87 5.71 -4.89
CA ILE A 235 -12.64 4.45 -4.19
C ILE A 235 -13.39 3.36 -4.93
N TYR A 236 -12.68 2.34 -5.38
CA TYR A 236 -13.23 1.08 -5.86
C TYR A 236 -13.38 0.12 -4.68
N LYS A 237 -14.51 -0.54 -4.58
CA LYS A 237 -14.80 -1.55 -3.56
C LYS A 237 -15.35 -2.81 -4.22
N LEU A 238 -14.77 -3.98 -3.93
CA LEU A 238 -15.27 -5.29 -4.35
C LEU A 238 -15.57 -6.13 -3.11
N ASP A 239 -16.81 -6.61 -3.02
CA ASP A 239 -17.22 -7.65 -2.09
C ASP A 239 -16.95 -9.02 -2.72
N PHE A 240 -15.99 -9.76 -2.18
CA PHE A 240 -15.63 -11.07 -2.67
C PHE A 240 -16.73 -12.14 -2.49
N GLN A 241 -17.62 -11.98 -1.51
CA GLN A 241 -18.69 -12.96 -1.27
C GLN A 241 -19.80 -12.87 -2.31
N SER A 242 -20.14 -11.63 -2.73
CA SER A 242 -21.20 -11.40 -3.71
C SER A 242 -20.70 -11.20 -5.12
N GLY A 243 -19.37 -11.03 -5.33
CA GLY A 243 -18.80 -10.62 -6.60
C GLY A 243 -19.24 -9.20 -7.03
N THR A 244 -19.81 -8.41 -6.12
CA THR A 244 -20.37 -7.10 -6.44
C THR A 244 -19.32 -6.01 -6.26
N ALA A 245 -19.04 -5.25 -7.32
CA ALA A 245 -18.16 -4.10 -7.28
C ALA A 245 -18.96 -2.78 -7.29
N LYS A 246 -18.44 -1.78 -6.56
CA LYS A 246 -18.98 -0.41 -6.50
C LYS A 246 -17.87 0.60 -6.58
N SER A 247 -18.14 1.71 -7.25
CA SER A 247 -17.28 2.88 -7.31
C SER A 247 -17.91 4.03 -6.50
N TYR A 248 -17.07 4.75 -5.76
CA TYR A 248 -17.46 5.91 -4.94
C TYR A 248 -16.76 7.14 -5.50
N GLU A 249 -17.41 7.84 -6.42
CA GLU A 249 -16.89 9.08 -6.98
C GLU A 249 -16.93 10.24 -6.00
N GLY A 250 -16.08 11.23 -6.22
CA GLY A 250 -16.04 12.45 -5.41
C GLY A 250 -15.25 12.34 -4.10
N HIS A 251 -14.78 11.15 -3.74
CA HIS A 251 -13.83 10.92 -2.65
C HIS A 251 -12.47 10.63 -3.27
N ALA A 252 -11.84 11.66 -3.82
CA ALA A 252 -10.54 11.51 -4.44
C ALA A 252 -9.52 11.05 -3.40
N LEU A 253 -9.10 9.79 -3.50
CA LEU A 253 -7.84 9.36 -2.90
C LEU A 253 -6.74 9.95 -3.78
N ALA A 254 -6.05 10.97 -3.28
CA ALA A 254 -4.84 11.43 -3.95
C ALA A 254 -3.85 10.26 -4.05
N SER A 255 -2.95 10.29 -5.02
CA SER A 255 -1.89 9.27 -5.22
C SER A 255 -0.96 9.04 -4.02
N ALA A 256 -1.12 9.83 -2.96
CA ALA A 256 -0.38 9.75 -1.71
C ALA A 256 -1.29 9.44 -0.50
N ALA A 257 -2.47 8.87 -0.73
CA ALA A 257 -3.35 8.46 0.36
C ALA A 257 -2.69 7.37 1.20
N GLU A 258 -2.80 7.51 2.52
CA GLU A 258 -2.31 6.55 3.50
C GLU A 258 -3.50 5.86 4.15
N LEU A 259 -3.46 4.55 4.24
CA LEU A 259 -4.45 3.75 4.92
C LEU A 259 -3.90 3.27 6.25
N TYR A 260 -4.65 3.49 7.34
CA TYR A 260 -4.23 3.10 8.69
C TYR A 260 -5.43 2.82 9.58
N ILE A 261 -5.19 2.14 10.70
CA ILE A 261 -6.17 1.89 11.75
C ILE A 261 -5.85 2.76 12.96
N ARG A 262 -6.84 3.44 13.52
CA ARG A 262 -6.72 4.20 14.77
C ARG A 262 -7.97 4.02 15.61
N ALA A 263 -7.78 3.69 16.89
CA ALA A 263 -8.86 3.41 17.82
C ALA A 263 -9.87 2.36 17.31
N GLY A 264 -9.39 1.35 16.59
CA GLY A 264 -10.21 0.28 16.01
C GLY A 264 -10.98 0.65 14.74
N GLU A 265 -10.78 1.84 14.20
CA GLU A 265 -11.42 2.29 12.96
C GLU A 265 -10.41 2.47 11.84
N TRP A 266 -10.71 1.93 10.66
CA TRP A 266 -9.95 2.16 9.45
C TRP A 266 -10.15 3.58 8.93
N GLN A 267 -9.06 4.25 8.64
CA GLN A 267 -9.04 5.63 8.18
C GLN A 267 -8.16 5.76 6.94
N ILE A 268 -8.59 6.62 6.04
CA ILE A 268 -7.83 7.04 4.87
C ILE A 268 -7.41 8.49 5.11
N ARG A 269 -6.11 8.75 5.05
CA ARG A 269 -5.55 10.09 5.15
C ARG A 269 -4.92 10.48 3.83
N TYR A 270 -5.19 11.67 3.36
CA TYR A 270 -4.56 12.25 2.19
C TYR A 270 -4.08 13.66 2.48
N PRO A 271 -2.84 13.97 2.06
CA PRO A 271 -2.26 15.29 2.23
C PRO A 271 -2.93 16.26 1.24
N ASP A 272 -3.23 17.47 1.72
CA ASP A 272 -3.45 18.63 0.88
C ASP A 272 -2.14 19.43 0.83
N GLY A 273 -1.77 19.98 -0.33
CA GLY A 273 -0.51 20.68 -0.56
C GLY A 273 -0.19 21.86 0.37
N ASP A 274 -1.15 22.31 1.17
CA ASP A 274 -1.05 23.45 2.10
C ASP A 274 -0.83 23.04 3.57
N ALA A 275 -0.19 21.93 3.85
CA ALA A 275 0.03 21.39 5.21
C ALA A 275 -1.27 21.00 5.94
N LYS A 276 -2.35 20.79 5.23
CA LYS A 276 -3.58 20.22 5.71
C LYS A 276 -3.65 18.75 5.37
N GLN A 277 -4.26 18.00 6.26
CA GLN A 277 -4.54 16.58 6.04
C GLN A 277 -6.04 16.36 6.24
N TYR A 278 -6.60 15.54 5.37
CA TYR A 278 -7.99 15.12 5.46
C TYR A 278 -8.04 13.66 5.87
N VAL A 279 -8.95 13.33 6.75
CA VAL A 279 -9.19 11.97 7.20
C VAL A 279 -10.60 11.57 6.85
N LEU A 280 -10.75 10.47 6.17
CA LEU A 280 -12.03 9.83 5.86
C LEU A 280 -12.09 8.50 6.60
N PRO A 281 -12.98 8.34 7.61
CA PRO A 281 -13.26 7.03 8.15
C PRO A 281 -13.81 6.10 7.06
N LEU A 282 -13.25 4.90 6.94
CA LEU A 282 -13.67 3.96 5.89
C LEU A 282 -15.17 3.59 6.02
N ALA A 283 -15.68 3.52 7.25
CA ALA A 283 -17.11 3.31 7.53
C ALA A 283 -18.01 4.45 7.00
N ALA A 284 -17.44 5.64 6.78
CA ALA A 284 -18.12 6.83 6.27
C ALA A 284 -17.77 7.15 4.81
N ILE A 285 -17.42 6.14 4.03
CA ILE A 285 -16.96 6.30 2.63
C ILE A 285 -17.95 7.08 1.73
N ASN A 286 -19.24 7.08 2.10
CA ASN A 286 -20.28 7.87 1.44
C ASN A 286 -20.42 9.30 2.03
N GLY A 287 -19.64 9.64 3.06
CA GLY A 287 -19.65 10.94 3.72
C GLY A 287 -18.50 11.82 3.27
N GLY A 288 -18.51 13.08 3.66
CA GLY A 288 -17.38 13.99 3.43
C GLY A 288 -16.21 13.67 4.36
N ALA A 289 -14.98 13.84 3.87
CA ALA A 289 -13.78 13.78 4.69
C ALA A 289 -13.75 14.94 5.69
N ALA A 290 -13.26 14.67 6.90
CA ALA A 290 -13.04 15.69 7.90
C ALA A 290 -11.63 16.27 7.79
N GLU A 291 -11.50 17.60 7.82
CA GLU A 291 -10.21 18.27 7.92
C GLU A 291 -9.60 18.00 9.30
N CYS A 292 -8.38 17.43 9.32
CA CYS A 292 -7.59 17.30 10.54
C CYS A 292 -6.64 18.48 10.63
N GLY A 293 -6.85 19.34 11.61
CA GLY A 293 -5.98 20.47 11.87
C GLY A 293 -4.67 20.03 12.52
N TYR A 294 -3.70 19.56 11.73
CA TYR A 294 -2.33 19.38 12.19
C TYR A 294 -1.46 20.56 11.77
N SER A 295 -0.64 21.06 12.69
CA SER A 295 0.43 21.98 12.35
C SER A 295 1.65 21.20 11.88
N GLY A 296 1.72 20.86 10.61
CA GLY A 296 2.82 20.12 10.03
C GLY A 296 2.36 18.93 9.17
N TYR A 297 3.24 18.42 8.33
CA TYR A 297 2.98 17.24 7.53
C TYR A 297 3.31 16.00 8.37
N ARG A 298 2.33 15.11 8.56
CA ARG A 298 2.52 13.78 9.19
C ARG A 298 2.41 12.70 8.13
N ARG A 299 3.20 11.65 8.29
CA ARG A 299 3.17 10.47 7.44
C ARG A 299 3.09 9.22 8.31
N VAL A 300 2.30 8.24 7.85
CA VAL A 300 2.33 6.88 8.40
C VAL A 300 3.56 6.17 7.85
N GLU A 301 4.47 5.78 8.73
CA GLU A 301 5.70 5.07 8.37
C GLU A 301 5.58 3.56 8.55
N TYR A 302 4.73 3.14 9.49
CA TYR A 302 4.50 1.73 9.79
C TYR A 302 3.20 1.52 10.56
N ILE A 303 2.54 0.41 10.31
CA ILE A 303 1.37 -0.04 11.06
C ILE A 303 1.42 -1.56 11.24
N ASN A 304 1.13 -2.02 12.44
CA ASN A 304 0.82 -3.41 12.75
C ASN A 304 -0.34 -3.45 13.77
N PRO A 305 -0.85 -4.62 14.19
CA PRO A 305 -1.94 -4.69 15.15
C PRO A 305 -1.67 -4.03 16.51
N GLU A 306 -0.41 -3.87 16.87
CA GLU A 306 0.02 -3.34 18.17
C GLU A 306 0.47 -1.87 18.11
N TYR A 307 0.98 -1.41 16.95
CA TYR A 307 1.62 -0.11 16.84
C TYR A 307 1.25 0.62 15.55
N LEU A 308 1.13 1.92 15.65
CA LEU A 308 1.14 2.89 14.55
C LEU A 308 2.35 3.80 14.72
N VAL A 309 3.22 3.91 13.73
CA VAL A 309 4.36 4.81 13.73
C VAL A 309 4.11 5.94 12.75
N GLU A 310 4.12 7.16 13.25
CA GLU A 310 3.98 8.38 12.45
C GLU A 310 5.27 9.22 12.55
N SER A 311 5.68 9.80 11.42
CA SER A 311 6.71 10.86 11.39
C SER A 311 6.05 12.22 11.23
N GLU A 312 6.61 13.25 11.88
CA GLU A 312 6.24 14.64 11.71
C GLU A 312 7.37 15.38 11.00
N TYR A 313 7.03 16.07 9.92
CA TYR A 313 7.99 16.81 9.09
C TYR A 313 7.91 18.30 9.37
N GLU A 314 9.07 18.96 9.42
CA GLU A 314 9.18 20.41 9.42
C GLU A 314 9.04 20.99 8.00
N ALA A 315 8.82 22.31 7.94
CA ALA A 315 8.96 23.06 6.69
C ALA A 315 10.39 22.87 6.15
N GLY A 316 10.52 22.29 4.94
CA GLY A 316 11.82 21.94 4.34
C GLY A 316 12.08 20.44 4.27
N GLY A 317 11.12 19.59 4.72
CA GLY A 317 11.17 18.14 4.50
C GLY A 317 12.01 17.36 5.51
N ARG A 318 12.38 17.98 6.62
CA ARG A 318 13.06 17.28 7.73
C ARG A 318 12.06 16.53 8.59
N ILE A 319 12.44 15.35 9.05
CA ILE A 319 11.72 14.68 10.12
C ILE A 319 12.09 15.38 11.44
N ARG A 320 11.07 15.81 12.17
CA ARG A 320 11.21 16.44 13.49
C ARG A 320 11.17 15.41 14.60
N ARG A 321 10.22 14.48 14.49
CA ARG A 321 10.01 13.43 15.48
C ARG A 321 9.26 12.26 14.89
N PHE A 322 9.37 11.13 15.57
CA PHE A 322 8.52 9.97 15.38
C PHE A 322 7.59 9.83 16.59
N THR A 323 6.36 9.46 16.35
CA THR A 323 5.38 9.11 17.40
C THR A 323 5.00 7.65 17.20
N VAL A 324 5.20 6.83 18.22
CA VAL A 324 4.75 5.44 18.26
C VAL A 324 3.50 5.40 19.14
N CYS A 325 2.36 5.09 18.53
CA CYS A 325 1.10 4.94 19.23
C CYS A 325 0.85 3.44 19.44
N GLY A 326 0.80 3.00 20.69
CA GLY A 326 0.41 1.63 21.04
C GLY A 326 -1.09 1.39 20.89
N ALA A 327 -1.50 0.12 20.86
CA ALA A 327 -2.91 -0.29 20.79
C ALA A 327 -3.76 0.26 21.97
N ASP A 328 -3.15 0.50 23.11
CA ASP A 328 -3.75 1.14 24.30
C ASP A 328 -3.83 2.66 24.20
N SER A 329 -3.48 3.24 23.04
CA SER A 329 -3.36 4.69 22.80
C SER A 329 -2.25 5.39 23.61
N ALA A 330 -1.32 4.65 24.22
CA ALA A 330 -0.10 5.21 24.77
C ALA A 330 0.79 5.71 23.63
N GLU A 331 1.29 6.94 23.76
CA GLU A 331 2.17 7.56 22.77
C GLU A 331 3.60 7.64 23.33
N THR A 332 4.57 7.22 22.54
CA THR A 332 6.00 7.40 22.81
C THR A 332 6.60 8.24 21.70
N GLU A 333 7.27 9.32 22.07
CA GLU A 333 7.91 10.22 21.11
C GLU A 333 9.42 9.96 21.05
N PHE A 334 9.96 9.93 19.84
CA PHE A 334 11.39 9.88 19.55
C PHE A 334 11.78 11.13 18.76
N MET A 335 12.80 11.84 19.21
CA MET A 335 13.30 13.02 18.50
C MET A 335 14.19 12.58 17.34
N ALA A 336 13.82 12.97 16.13
CA ALA A 336 14.60 12.71 14.92
C ALA A 336 15.91 13.53 14.89
N GLY A 337 16.88 13.08 14.09
CA GLY A 337 18.18 13.76 13.96
C GLY A 337 19.10 13.63 15.16
N THR A 338 18.77 12.78 16.14
CA THR A 338 19.63 12.50 17.30
C THR A 338 20.52 11.27 17.12
N ALA A 339 20.29 10.52 16.04
CA ALA A 339 21.08 9.32 15.75
C ALA A 339 22.58 9.66 15.59
N GLY A 340 23.42 9.06 16.42
CA GLY A 340 24.89 9.29 16.41
C GLY A 340 25.37 10.55 17.13
N GLY A 341 24.52 11.29 17.81
CA GLY A 341 24.84 12.56 18.47
C GLY A 341 25.33 12.49 19.92
N GLN A 342 25.76 11.33 20.41
CA GLN A 342 26.46 11.20 21.69
C GLN A 342 27.88 10.70 21.44
N GLY A 343 28.79 11.61 21.18
CA GLY A 343 30.24 11.43 21.19
C GLY A 343 30.91 12.44 22.08
#